data_f5b2e01e6133f6edca9fac1e00db2e5b
#
_entry.id   f5b2e01e6133f6edca9fac1e00db2e5b
#
_cell.length_a   1.000
_cell.length_b   1.000
_cell.length_c   1.000
_cell.angle_alpha   90.00
_cell.angle_beta   90.00
_cell.angle_gamma   90.00
#
_symmetry.space_group_name_H-M   'P 1'
#
loop_
_entity.id
_entity.type
_entity.pdbx_description
1 polymer ?
#
loop_
_entity_poly.entity_id
_entity_poly.type
_entity_poly.pdbx_seq_one_letter_code
_entity_poly.pdbx_strand_id
1 'polypeptide(L)'
;MTGRDNELWQQSWRDRETAFHQKTVNPHLVRFWSSLGLAASDRVFVPLCGKSLDLLWLAQQGHTVIGVELSPLAARAFFRENRIQASRRRVGEFTLWEHGRISIFCGDFFQLSAADLGDIAAVFDRASLTALPDEIRGDYLEHLRKILPAACKILLLTTEEPDAGETDGQPFAVADEITRLYAGAFDIKLSHVESLFEPDPDPSIRQPVRIEEKVYLLSPKNNFSSEPQLSVLPIP
;
A
#
# COMPACT_ATOMS: atom_id res chain seq x y z
N MET A 1 -2.19 0.63 -15.36
CA MET A 1 -3.20 1.72 -15.44
C MET A 1 -3.31 2.15 -16.88
N THR A 2 -4.51 2.46 -17.36
CA THR A 2 -4.67 3.06 -18.68
C THR A 2 -4.13 4.50 -18.65
N GLY A 3 -3.75 5.06 -19.80
CA GLY A 3 -3.30 6.45 -19.87
C GLY A 3 -4.34 7.42 -19.27
N ARG A 4 -5.63 7.08 -19.37
CA ARG A 4 -6.76 7.88 -18.84
C ARG A 4 -6.77 7.93 -17.31
N ASP A 5 -6.52 6.81 -16.61
CA ASP A 5 -6.49 6.78 -15.15
C ASP A 5 -5.30 7.58 -14.61
N ASN A 6 -4.15 7.47 -15.28
CA ASN A 6 -2.98 8.28 -14.97
C ASN A 6 -3.24 9.78 -15.11
N GLU A 7 -4.01 10.18 -16.15
CA GLU A 7 -4.39 11.58 -16.35
C GLU A 7 -5.34 12.09 -15.25
N LEU A 8 -6.31 11.30 -14.81
CA LEU A 8 -7.23 11.68 -13.73
C LEU A 8 -6.48 11.96 -12.42
N TRP A 9 -5.59 11.05 -12.01
CA TRP A 9 -4.78 11.27 -10.80
C TRP A 9 -3.87 12.48 -10.90
N GLN A 10 -3.22 12.68 -12.04
CA GLN A 10 -2.40 13.88 -12.26
C GLN A 10 -3.25 15.17 -12.26
N GLN A 11 -4.49 15.09 -12.75
CA GLN A 11 -5.42 16.22 -12.74
C GLN A 11 -5.83 16.57 -11.30
N SER A 12 -6.23 15.58 -10.48
CA SER A 12 -6.58 15.83 -9.08
C SER A 12 -5.47 16.55 -8.31
N TRP A 13 -4.19 16.20 -8.55
CA TRP A 13 -3.07 16.94 -7.99
C TRP A 13 -2.93 18.37 -8.52
N ARG A 14 -3.22 18.61 -9.81
CA ARG A 14 -3.23 19.98 -10.40
C ARG A 14 -4.33 20.84 -9.82
N ASP A 15 -5.52 20.27 -9.68
CA ASP A 15 -6.72 20.96 -9.19
C ASP A 15 -6.75 21.10 -7.67
N ARG A 16 -5.79 20.47 -6.97
CA ARG A 16 -5.71 20.42 -5.51
C ARG A 16 -6.88 19.68 -4.85
N GLU A 17 -7.52 18.80 -5.58
CA GLU A 17 -8.55 17.89 -5.09
C GLU A 17 -7.88 16.70 -4.41
N THR A 18 -7.31 16.95 -3.23
CA THR A 18 -6.50 15.98 -2.49
C THR A 18 -7.14 15.65 -1.13
N ALA A 19 -8.45 15.45 -1.09
CA ALA A 19 -9.19 15.09 0.13
C ALA A 19 -8.68 13.80 0.76
N PHE A 20 -8.14 12.88 -0.04
CA PHE A 20 -7.49 11.65 0.41
C PHE A 20 -6.18 11.86 1.17
N HIS A 21 -5.57 13.06 1.10
CA HIS A 21 -4.32 13.36 1.77
C HIS A 21 -4.54 13.70 3.24
N GLN A 22 -3.96 12.90 4.13
CA GLN A 22 -3.98 13.13 5.57
C GLN A 22 -2.92 14.17 5.98
N LYS A 23 -3.30 15.10 6.86
CA LYS A 23 -2.41 16.15 7.39
C LYS A 23 -1.51 15.67 8.53
N THR A 24 -1.70 14.45 8.99
CA THR A 24 -0.96 13.80 10.08
C THR A 24 -0.55 12.41 9.65
N VAL A 25 0.38 11.81 10.37
CA VAL A 25 0.70 10.38 10.25
C VAL A 25 -0.54 9.56 10.57
N ASN A 26 -0.78 8.51 9.78
CA ASN A 26 -1.94 7.64 9.98
C ASN A 26 -1.86 6.95 11.34
N PRO A 27 -2.90 7.04 12.20
CA PRO A 27 -2.89 6.46 13.54
C PRO A 27 -2.83 4.93 13.54
N HIS A 28 -3.41 4.28 12.53
CA HIS A 28 -3.35 2.82 12.40
C HIS A 28 -1.94 2.35 12.01
N LEU A 29 -1.20 3.12 11.20
CA LEU A 29 0.21 2.84 10.97
C LEU A 29 0.98 2.82 12.28
N VAL A 30 0.85 3.87 13.08
CA VAL A 30 1.54 4.00 14.37
C VAL A 30 1.17 2.83 15.31
N ARG A 31 -0.10 2.46 15.35
CA ARG A 31 -0.62 1.43 16.25
C ARG A 31 -0.22 0.02 15.86
N PHE A 32 -0.22 -0.32 14.56
CA PHE A 32 -0.12 -1.70 14.11
C PHE A 32 1.23 -2.07 13.48
N TRP A 33 2.07 -1.08 13.14
CA TRP A 33 3.34 -1.34 12.44
C TRP A 33 4.27 -2.31 13.18
N SER A 34 4.38 -2.16 14.49
CA SER A 34 5.23 -3.03 15.32
C SER A 34 4.81 -4.50 15.30
N SER A 35 3.54 -4.79 14.97
CA SER A 35 3.02 -6.16 14.85
C SER A 35 3.64 -6.94 13.68
N LEU A 36 4.27 -6.25 12.72
CA LEU A 36 5.00 -6.90 11.64
C LEU A 36 6.33 -7.53 12.11
N GLY A 37 6.85 -7.13 13.27
CA GLY A 37 8.09 -7.69 13.84
C GLY A 37 9.33 -7.43 12.95
N LEU A 38 9.46 -6.21 12.42
CA LEU A 38 10.54 -5.80 11.54
C LEU A 38 11.76 -5.32 12.35
N ALA A 39 12.96 -5.49 11.77
CA ALA A 39 14.14 -4.80 12.27
C ALA A 39 14.13 -3.32 11.86
N ALA A 40 14.70 -2.44 12.69
CA ALA A 40 14.70 -1.00 12.42
C ALA A 40 15.39 -0.64 11.08
N SER A 41 16.39 -1.44 10.63
CA SER A 41 17.09 -1.22 9.37
C SER A 41 16.37 -1.77 8.14
N ASP A 42 15.27 -2.51 8.33
CA ASP A 42 14.57 -3.13 7.23
C ASP A 42 14.07 -2.10 6.22
N ARG A 43 14.10 -2.50 4.96
CA ARG A 43 13.59 -1.70 3.86
C ARG A 43 12.10 -1.90 3.72
N VAL A 44 11.37 -0.80 3.59
CA VAL A 44 9.90 -0.80 3.50
C VAL A 44 9.44 -0.06 2.25
N PHE A 45 8.37 -0.53 1.65
CA PHE A 45 7.79 0.03 0.45
C PHE A 45 6.42 0.66 0.73
N VAL A 46 6.17 1.81 0.12
CA VAL A 46 4.89 2.53 0.20
C VAL A 46 4.42 2.80 -1.23
N PRO A 47 3.52 1.97 -1.78
CA PRO A 47 2.98 2.18 -3.12
C PRO A 47 2.07 3.42 -3.16
N LEU A 48 1.99 4.07 -4.31
CA LEU A 48 1.12 5.24 -4.61
C LEU A 48 1.13 6.27 -3.47
N CYS A 49 2.32 6.60 -2.99
CA CYS A 49 2.53 7.23 -1.69
C CYS A 49 2.07 8.70 -1.60
N GLY A 50 1.76 9.34 -2.72
CA GLY A 50 1.39 10.75 -2.73
C GLY A 50 2.45 11.63 -2.07
N LYS A 51 2.00 12.45 -1.14
CA LYS A 51 2.85 13.24 -0.23
C LYS A 51 2.65 12.87 1.24
N SER A 52 2.38 11.59 1.51
CA SER A 52 2.04 11.12 2.85
C SER A 52 3.16 11.34 3.87
N LEU A 53 2.78 11.82 5.06
CA LEU A 53 3.69 11.96 6.21
C LEU A 53 4.11 10.59 6.80
N ASP A 54 3.44 9.52 6.40
CA ASP A 54 3.76 8.15 6.81
C ASP A 54 5.19 7.76 6.43
N LEU A 55 5.69 8.25 5.27
CA LEU A 55 7.07 8.01 4.85
C LEU A 55 8.08 8.60 5.87
N LEU A 56 7.78 9.79 6.41
CA LEU A 56 8.65 10.42 7.41
C LEU A 56 8.65 9.61 8.70
N TRP A 57 7.47 9.18 9.14
CA TRP A 57 7.34 8.39 10.35
C TRP A 57 8.09 7.05 10.24
N LEU A 58 7.92 6.33 9.12
CA LEU A 58 8.63 5.08 8.86
C LEU A 58 10.15 5.29 8.87
N ALA A 59 10.65 6.36 8.26
CA ALA A 59 12.07 6.70 8.29
C ALA A 59 12.57 7.04 9.71
N GLN A 60 11.74 7.69 10.53
CA GLN A 60 12.04 7.96 11.95
C GLN A 60 12.09 6.68 12.80
N GLN A 61 11.35 5.63 12.41
CA GLN A 61 11.49 4.31 13.03
C GLN A 61 12.80 3.60 12.63
N GLY A 62 13.60 4.19 11.74
CA GLY A 62 14.90 3.68 11.31
C GLY A 62 14.86 2.92 9.98
N HIS A 63 13.69 2.73 9.38
CA HIS A 63 13.57 2.04 8.11
C HIS A 63 14.14 2.81 6.92
N THR A 64 14.62 2.09 5.91
CA THR A 64 14.84 2.66 4.58
C THR A 64 13.51 2.61 3.83
N VAL A 65 12.97 3.77 3.48
CA VAL A 65 11.62 3.91 2.93
C VAL A 65 11.71 4.18 1.44
N ILE A 66 11.02 3.36 0.65
CA ILE A 66 10.88 3.55 -0.78
C ILE A 66 9.40 3.83 -1.07
N GLY A 67 9.12 4.95 -1.71
CA GLY A 67 7.80 5.27 -2.25
C GLY A 67 7.79 5.23 -3.77
N VAL A 68 6.62 4.99 -4.35
CA VAL A 68 6.35 5.28 -5.77
C VAL A 68 5.16 6.22 -5.87
N GLU A 69 5.27 7.24 -6.71
CA GLU A 69 4.24 8.24 -6.91
C GLU A 69 4.20 8.69 -8.37
N LEU A 70 3.02 8.67 -8.97
CA LEU A 70 2.85 9.04 -10.37
C LEU A 70 3.02 10.54 -10.61
N SER A 71 2.53 11.39 -9.67
CA SER A 71 2.47 12.83 -9.83
C SER A 71 3.77 13.52 -9.42
N PRO A 72 4.47 14.20 -10.35
CA PRO A 72 5.62 15.03 -10.00
C PRO A 72 5.28 16.17 -9.04
N LEU A 73 4.00 16.60 -9.02
CA LEU A 73 3.53 17.63 -8.10
C LEU A 73 3.47 17.10 -6.68
N ALA A 74 2.96 15.87 -6.49
CA ALA A 74 2.92 15.22 -5.19
C ALA A 74 4.32 14.96 -4.64
N ALA A 75 5.19 14.34 -5.43
CA ALA A 75 6.56 14.08 -5.03
C ALA A 75 7.31 15.37 -4.65
N ARG A 76 7.19 16.44 -5.46
CA ARG A 76 7.75 17.76 -5.13
C ARG A 76 7.15 18.34 -3.85
N ALA A 77 5.81 18.23 -3.69
CA ALA A 77 5.10 18.76 -2.54
C ALA A 77 5.55 18.09 -1.25
N PHE A 78 5.72 16.76 -1.26
CA PHE A 78 6.26 16.02 -0.11
C PHE A 78 7.53 16.65 0.45
N PHE A 79 8.55 16.80 -0.38
CA PHE A 79 9.84 17.35 0.08
C PHE A 79 9.75 18.83 0.44
N ARG A 80 9.05 19.64 -0.37
CA ARG A 80 8.92 21.08 -0.13
C ARG A 80 8.16 21.41 1.15
N GLU A 81 7.01 20.76 1.39
CA GLU A 81 6.15 21.05 2.53
C GLU A 81 6.79 20.61 3.83
N ASN A 82 7.61 19.56 3.79
CA ASN A 82 8.39 19.10 4.93
C ASN A 82 9.76 19.80 5.06
N ARG A 83 10.07 20.80 4.22
CA ARG A 83 11.32 21.56 4.24
C ARG A 83 12.58 20.69 4.05
N ILE A 84 12.46 19.66 3.22
CA ILE A 84 13.51 18.70 2.92
C ILE A 84 14.13 19.03 1.57
N GLN A 85 15.47 19.17 1.53
CA GLN A 85 16.21 19.25 0.28
C GLN A 85 16.49 17.84 -0.24
N ALA A 86 15.82 17.45 -1.31
CA ALA A 86 16.06 16.18 -1.98
C ALA A 86 17.00 16.33 -3.17
N SER A 87 17.90 15.37 -3.36
CA SER A 87 18.57 15.17 -4.64
C SER A 87 17.61 14.56 -5.65
N ARG A 88 17.88 14.77 -6.94
CA ARG A 88 17.07 14.21 -8.03
C ARG A 88 17.96 13.66 -9.11
N ARG A 89 17.64 12.46 -9.60
CA ARG A 89 18.30 11.87 -10.75
C ARG A 89 17.33 11.04 -11.59
N ARG A 90 17.64 10.82 -12.85
CA ARG A 90 16.88 9.93 -13.71
C ARG A 90 17.32 8.49 -13.47
N VAL A 91 16.35 7.58 -13.35
CA VAL A 91 16.54 6.13 -13.23
C VAL A 91 15.51 5.44 -14.12
N GLY A 92 15.93 4.94 -15.27
CA GLY A 92 14.99 4.41 -16.27
C GLY A 92 13.88 5.41 -16.61
N GLU A 93 12.63 4.99 -16.46
CA GLU A 93 11.45 5.83 -16.70
C GLU A 93 11.13 6.77 -15.53
N PHE A 94 11.80 6.62 -14.37
CA PHE A 94 11.51 7.38 -13.17
C PHE A 94 12.41 8.61 -13.00
N THR A 95 11.88 9.62 -12.33
CA THR A 95 12.69 10.61 -11.63
C THR A 95 12.77 10.20 -10.16
N LEU A 96 13.94 9.77 -9.72
CA LEU A 96 14.18 9.38 -8.33
C LEU A 96 14.51 10.62 -7.49
N TRP A 97 13.75 10.81 -6.42
CA TRP A 97 13.95 11.83 -5.40
C TRP A 97 14.47 11.17 -4.13
N GLU A 98 15.55 11.68 -3.56
CA GLU A 98 16.21 11.03 -2.42
C GLU A 98 16.61 12.05 -1.35
N HIS A 99 16.34 11.69 -0.09
CA HIS A 99 16.89 12.38 1.08
C HIS A 99 17.00 11.41 2.27
N GLY A 100 18.20 11.26 2.81
CA GLY A 100 18.43 10.39 3.96
C GLY A 100 17.98 8.95 3.70
N ARG A 101 16.98 8.50 4.44
CA ARG A 101 16.41 7.14 4.32
C ARG A 101 15.20 7.07 3.40
N ILE A 102 14.80 8.16 2.79
CA ILE A 102 13.58 8.22 1.94
C ILE A 102 13.98 8.36 0.49
N SER A 103 13.42 7.49 -0.34
CA SER A 103 13.50 7.53 -1.80
C SER A 103 12.10 7.48 -2.39
N ILE A 104 11.78 8.37 -3.32
CA ILE A 104 10.50 8.36 -4.06
C ILE A 104 10.79 8.22 -5.55
N PHE A 105 10.36 7.10 -6.14
CA PHE A 105 10.33 6.89 -7.58
C PHE A 105 9.11 7.62 -8.15
N CYS A 106 9.35 8.72 -8.84
CA CYS A 106 8.27 9.47 -9.50
C CYS A 106 8.08 8.95 -10.92
N GLY A 107 6.98 8.22 -11.13
CA GLY A 107 6.63 7.54 -12.38
C GLY A 107 5.51 6.51 -12.17
N ASP A 108 5.22 5.74 -13.22
CA ASP A 108 4.17 4.73 -13.19
C ASP A 108 4.59 3.51 -12.35
N PHE A 109 3.77 3.14 -11.35
CA PHE A 109 3.96 1.96 -10.51
C PHE A 109 4.20 0.68 -11.32
N PHE A 110 3.48 0.48 -12.42
CA PHE A 110 3.60 -0.72 -13.24
C PHE A 110 4.93 -0.85 -14.01
N GLN A 111 5.73 0.20 -14.05
CA GLN A 111 7.10 0.18 -14.60
C GLN A 111 8.16 -0.14 -13.55
N LEU A 112 7.78 -0.20 -12.26
CA LEU A 112 8.71 -0.48 -11.17
C LEU A 112 9.14 -1.94 -11.21
N SER A 113 10.40 -2.20 -10.96
CA SER A 113 10.97 -3.56 -10.95
C SER A 113 11.45 -3.98 -9.57
N ALA A 114 11.62 -5.29 -9.35
CA ALA A 114 12.23 -5.81 -8.14
C ALA A 114 13.65 -5.26 -7.91
N ALA A 115 14.40 -4.99 -8.99
CA ALA A 115 15.75 -4.42 -8.89
C ALA A 115 15.74 -2.97 -8.38
N ASP A 116 14.68 -2.19 -8.66
CA ASP A 116 14.52 -0.82 -8.15
C ASP A 116 14.23 -0.82 -6.65
N LEU A 117 13.48 -1.79 -6.17
CA LEU A 117 13.10 -1.91 -4.76
C LEU A 117 14.17 -2.58 -3.89
N GLY A 118 14.82 -3.61 -4.42
CA GLY A 118 15.74 -4.47 -3.65
C GLY A 118 14.97 -5.34 -2.63
N ASP A 119 15.62 -5.63 -1.50
CA ASP A 119 15.08 -6.56 -0.49
C ASP A 119 14.09 -5.84 0.45
N ILE A 120 12.82 -5.82 0.07
CA ILE A 120 11.72 -5.23 0.84
C ILE A 120 11.22 -6.22 1.89
N ALA A 121 11.28 -5.85 3.16
CA ALA A 121 10.75 -6.65 4.26
C ALA A 121 9.25 -6.47 4.48
N ALA A 122 8.73 -5.27 4.23
CA ALA A 122 7.30 -5.00 4.35
C ALA A 122 6.80 -3.88 3.43
N VAL A 123 5.50 -3.91 3.18
CA VAL A 123 4.73 -2.86 2.50
C VAL A 123 3.81 -2.18 3.50
N PHE A 124 3.72 -0.87 3.44
CA PHE A 124 2.63 -0.11 4.00
C PHE A 124 1.74 0.36 2.86
N ASP A 125 0.61 -0.31 2.69
CA ASP A 125 -0.38 -0.01 1.65
C ASP A 125 -1.60 0.65 2.30
N ARG A 126 -1.74 1.95 2.08
CA ARG A 126 -2.89 2.72 2.56
C ARG A 126 -3.63 3.33 1.39
N ALA A 127 -4.85 2.87 1.22
CA ALA A 127 -5.77 3.33 0.18
C ALA A 127 -5.29 3.12 -1.27
N SER A 128 -4.14 2.47 -1.52
CA SER A 128 -3.69 2.25 -2.90
C SER A 128 -4.67 1.33 -3.63
N LEU A 129 -5.07 0.23 -3.00
CA LEU A 129 -6.02 -0.70 -3.59
C LEU A 129 -7.37 -0.03 -3.87
N THR A 130 -7.94 0.67 -2.87
CA THR A 130 -9.27 1.29 -2.98
C THR A 130 -9.29 2.55 -3.86
N ALA A 131 -8.12 3.17 -4.07
CA ALA A 131 -7.97 4.27 -5.01
C ALA A 131 -7.97 3.82 -6.48
N LEU A 132 -7.76 2.53 -6.75
CA LEU A 132 -7.71 1.99 -8.09
C LEU A 132 -9.11 1.50 -8.52
N PRO A 133 -9.48 1.68 -9.81
CA PRO A 133 -10.65 1.04 -10.37
C PRO A 133 -10.61 -0.48 -10.17
N ASP A 134 -11.76 -1.09 -9.94
CA ASP A 134 -11.89 -2.52 -9.62
C ASP A 134 -11.21 -3.42 -10.66
N GLU A 135 -11.31 -3.00 -11.95
CA GLU A 135 -10.77 -3.76 -13.08
C GLU A 135 -9.25 -3.91 -13.05
N ILE A 136 -8.54 -2.99 -12.40
CA ILE A 136 -7.06 -3.00 -12.35
C ILE A 136 -6.49 -3.41 -11.00
N ARG A 137 -7.33 -3.65 -9.98
CA ARG A 137 -6.86 -4.10 -8.65
C ARG A 137 -6.16 -5.45 -8.72
N GLY A 138 -6.64 -6.35 -9.59
CA GLY A 138 -5.99 -7.62 -9.86
C GLY A 138 -4.57 -7.45 -10.44
N ASP A 139 -4.44 -6.59 -11.45
CA ASP A 139 -3.15 -6.29 -12.09
C ASP A 139 -2.19 -5.61 -11.09
N TYR A 140 -2.71 -4.71 -10.27
CA TYR A 140 -1.94 -4.07 -9.20
C TYR A 140 -1.32 -5.10 -8.27
N LEU A 141 -2.12 -6.05 -7.79
CA LEU A 141 -1.62 -7.07 -6.88
C LEU A 141 -0.68 -8.05 -7.56
N GLU A 142 -0.96 -8.45 -8.80
CA GLU A 142 -0.05 -9.30 -9.58
C GLU A 142 1.31 -8.63 -9.75
N HIS A 143 1.32 -7.35 -10.12
CA HIS A 143 2.55 -6.58 -10.25
C HIS A 143 3.27 -6.43 -8.91
N LEU A 144 2.54 -6.10 -7.83
CA LEU A 144 3.09 -5.99 -6.48
C LEU A 144 3.80 -7.30 -6.06
N ARG A 145 3.16 -8.44 -6.28
CA ARG A 145 3.74 -9.76 -5.99
C ARG A 145 4.97 -10.08 -6.83
N LYS A 146 5.01 -9.62 -8.07
CA LYS A 146 6.14 -9.82 -8.99
C LYS A 146 7.38 -9.05 -8.54
N ILE A 147 7.21 -7.88 -7.97
CA ILE A 147 8.33 -6.99 -7.59
C ILE A 147 8.77 -7.13 -6.14
N LEU A 148 8.00 -7.82 -5.30
CA LEU A 148 8.31 -8.01 -3.88
C LEU A 148 8.96 -9.37 -3.60
N PRO A 149 9.85 -9.45 -2.59
CA PRO A 149 10.33 -10.73 -2.07
C PRO A 149 9.18 -11.60 -1.54
N ALA A 150 9.30 -12.91 -1.67
CA ALA A 150 8.27 -13.86 -1.22
C ALA A 150 7.97 -13.79 0.29
N ALA A 151 8.94 -13.35 1.10
CA ALA A 151 8.79 -13.21 2.55
C ALA A 151 8.23 -11.85 2.99
N CYS A 152 7.89 -10.96 2.04
CA CYS A 152 7.43 -9.62 2.32
C CYS A 152 6.06 -9.61 3.02
N LYS A 153 5.95 -8.91 4.13
CA LYS A 153 4.70 -8.70 4.89
C LYS A 153 3.98 -7.44 4.41
N ILE A 154 2.68 -7.34 4.64
CA ILE A 154 1.91 -6.14 4.26
C ILE A 154 1.06 -5.68 5.45
N LEU A 155 1.16 -4.41 5.80
CA LEU A 155 0.15 -3.69 6.55
C LEU A 155 -0.75 -2.99 5.54
N LEU A 156 -1.96 -3.51 5.36
CA LEU A 156 -2.94 -3.01 4.41
C LEU A 156 -4.04 -2.26 5.16
N LEU A 157 -4.29 -1.02 4.76
CA LEU A 157 -5.39 -0.19 5.23
C LEU A 157 -6.33 0.09 4.07
N THR A 158 -7.58 -0.25 4.25
CA THR A 158 -8.64 -0.04 3.25
C THR A 158 -9.75 0.83 3.82
N THR A 159 -10.48 1.49 2.93
CA THR A 159 -11.78 2.07 3.22
C THR A 159 -12.79 1.30 2.38
N GLU A 160 -13.74 0.67 3.03
CA GLU A 160 -14.69 -0.26 2.41
C GLU A 160 -16.12 0.15 2.71
N GLU A 161 -17.03 -0.15 1.80
CA GLU A 161 -18.45 -0.13 2.12
C GLU A 161 -18.79 -1.39 2.94
N PRO A 162 -19.69 -1.33 3.91
CA PRO A 162 -20.15 -2.52 4.64
C PRO A 162 -20.71 -3.55 3.67
N ASP A 163 -20.38 -4.82 3.88
CA ASP A 163 -20.90 -5.90 3.05
C ASP A 163 -22.44 -5.95 3.10
N ALA A 164 -23.06 -6.25 1.97
CA ALA A 164 -24.51 -6.31 1.87
C ALA A 164 -25.06 -7.41 2.79
N GLY A 165 -25.80 -7.00 3.82
CA GLY A 165 -26.37 -7.90 4.84
C GLY A 165 -25.67 -7.86 6.19
N GLU A 166 -24.58 -7.11 6.36
CA GLU A 166 -24.02 -6.82 7.68
C GLU A 166 -24.99 -5.96 8.48
N THR A 167 -25.40 -6.47 9.64
CA THR A 167 -26.22 -5.74 10.60
C THR A 167 -25.36 -5.32 11.79
N ASP A 168 -25.74 -4.21 12.43
CA ASP A 168 -25.08 -3.76 13.65
C ASP A 168 -25.02 -4.89 14.71
N GLY A 169 -23.81 -5.20 15.18
CA GLY A 169 -23.58 -6.21 16.22
C GLY A 169 -23.09 -7.57 15.72
N GLN A 170 -22.94 -7.77 14.39
CA GLN A 170 -22.25 -8.95 13.87
C GLN A 170 -20.72 -8.80 14.00
N PRO A 171 -19.98 -9.90 14.18
CA PRO A 171 -18.51 -9.86 14.12
C PRO A 171 -18.05 -9.37 12.75
N PHE A 172 -17.17 -8.39 12.72
CA PHE A 172 -16.55 -7.95 11.48
C PHE A 172 -15.77 -9.08 10.81
N ALA A 173 -15.90 -9.18 9.50
CA ALA A 173 -15.25 -10.19 8.68
C ALA A 173 -14.19 -9.58 7.75
N VAL A 174 -13.32 -10.43 7.23
CA VAL A 174 -12.45 -10.07 6.11
C VAL A 174 -13.33 -9.91 4.89
N ALA A 175 -13.23 -8.78 4.20
CA ALA A 175 -14.03 -8.53 3.00
C ALA A 175 -13.75 -9.59 1.92
N ASP A 176 -14.79 -9.94 1.16
CA ASP A 176 -14.70 -10.93 0.09
C ASP A 176 -13.65 -10.55 -0.96
N GLU A 177 -13.55 -9.27 -1.30
CA GLU A 177 -12.54 -8.78 -2.22
C GLU A 177 -11.13 -9.01 -1.69
N ILE A 178 -10.86 -8.70 -0.43
CA ILE A 178 -9.55 -8.91 0.19
C ILE A 178 -9.22 -10.40 0.23
N THR A 179 -10.20 -11.24 0.55
CA THR A 179 -10.04 -12.69 0.52
C THR A 179 -9.69 -13.17 -0.89
N ARG A 180 -10.45 -12.74 -1.89
CA ARG A 180 -10.22 -13.11 -3.30
C ARG A 180 -8.85 -12.69 -3.81
N LEU A 181 -8.39 -11.49 -3.45
CA LEU A 181 -7.14 -10.93 -3.93
C LEU A 181 -5.91 -11.50 -3.22
N TYR A 182 -5.96 -11.67 -1.90
CA TYR A 182 -4.76 -11.94 -1.10
C TYR A 182 -4.66 -13.36 -0.55
N ALA A 183 -5.77 -14.08 -0.34
CA ALA A 183 -5.75 -15.37 0.35
C ALA A 183 -4.95 -16.46 -0.37
N GLY A 184 -4.73 -16.32 -1.68
CA GLY A 184 -3.87 -17.27 -2.43
C GLY A 184 -2.40 -17.25 -2.02
N ALA A 185 -1.88 -16.12 -1.53
CA ALA A 185 -0.47 -15.92 -1.21
C ALA A 185 -0.21 -15.57 0.26
N PHE A 186 -1.22 -15.05 0.96
CA PHE A 186 -1.07 -14.52 2.31
C PHE A 186 -2.06 -15.16 3.29
N ASP A 187 -1.63 -15.32 4.52
CA ASP A 187 -2.50 -15.45 5.67
C ASP A 187 -2.99 -14.06 6.06
N ILE A 188 -4.32 -13.89 6.11
CA ILE A 188 -4.97 -12.59 6.30
C ILE A 188 -5.47 -12.50 7.73
N LYS A 189 -5.02 -11.51 8.47
CA LYS A 189 -5.51 -11.19 9.81
C LYS A 189 -6.17 -9.81 9.80
N LEU A 190 -7.50 -9.76 9.93
CA LEU A 190 -8.23 -8.54 10.24
C LEU A 190 -7.90 -8.12 11.68
N SER A 191 -7.26 -6.98 11.85
CA SER A 191 -6.71 -6.51 13.12
C SER A 191 -7.48 -5.37 13.74
N HIS A 192 -8.23 -4.62 12.92
CA HIS A 192 -9.06 -3.51 13.36
C HIS A 192 -10.13 -3.18 12.34
N VAL A 193 -11.27 -2.74 12.83
CA VAL A 193 -12.33 -2.12 12.03
C VAL A 193 -12.84 -0.90 12.77
N GLU A 194 -13.01 0.18 12.06
CA GLU A 194 -13.62 1.41 12.57
C GLU A 194 -14.71 1.86 11.59
N SER A 195 -15.95 1.98 12.10
CA SER A 195 -17.06 2.51 11.32
C SER A 195 -17.05 4.02 11.35
N LEU A 196 -17.04 4.64 10.19
CA LEU A 196 -17.09 6.07 9.98
C LEU A 196 -18.38 6.44 9.23
N PHE A 197 -18.79 7.67 9.33
CA PHE A 197 -19.95 8.19 8.61
C PHE A 197 -19.53 9.39 7.80
N GLU A 198 -19.62 9.26 6.49
CA GLU A 198 -19.29 10.33 5.56
C GLU A 198 -20.54 10.91 4.89
N PRO A 199 -20.52 12.19 4.47
CA PRO A 199 -21.59 12.73 3.65
C PRO A 199 -21.78 11.88 2.38
N ASP A 200 -23.05 11.61 2.03
CA ASP A 200 -23.35 10.93 0.77
C ASP A 200 -22.79 11.75 -0.43
N PRO A 201 -22.17 11.11 -1.43
CA PRO A 201 -21.72 11.78 -2.64
C PRO A 201 -22.82 12.55 -3.39
N ASP A 202 -24.07 12.09 -3.26
CA ASP A 202 -25.25 12.83 -3.77
C ASP A 202 -25.66 13.89 -2.74
N PRO A 203 -25.47 15.19 -3.02
CA PRO A 203 -25.82 16.26 -2.09
C PRO A 203 -27.31 16.39 -1.78
N SER A 204 -28.17 15.70 -2.50
CA SER A 204 -29.61 15.61 -2.21
C SER A 204 -29.95 14.63 -1.09
N ILE A 205 -29.05 13.68 -0.81
CA ILE A 205 -29.18 12.70 0.27
C ILE A 205 -28.60 13.30 1.55
N ARG A 206 -29.43 13.43 2.58
CA ARG A 206 -29.01 14.04 3.85
C ARG A 206 -28.48 13.01 4.88
N GLN A 207 -28.67 11.73 4.61
CA GLN A 207 -28.17 10.69 5.50
C GLN A 207 -26.72 10.37 5.17
N PRO A 208 -25.82 10.34 6.16
CA PRO A 208 -24.43 9.97 5.94
C PRO A 208 -24.35 8.48 5.55
N VAL A 209 -23.41 8.19 4.66
CA VAL A 209 -23.06 6.81 4.28
C VAL A 209 -22.10 6.26 5.33
N ARG A 210 -22.37 5.06 5.81
CA ARG A 210 -21.43 4.31 6.65
C ARG A 210 -20.34 3.74 5.77
N ILE A 211 -19.11 3.96 6.17
CA ILE A 211 -17.91 3.33 5.61
C ILE A 211 -17.11 2.68 6.73
N GLU A 212 -16.26 1.74 6.39
CA GLU A 212 -15.39 1.04 7.34
C GLU A 212 -13.94 1.21 6.97
N GLU A 213 -13.14 1.77 7.89
CA GLU A 213 -11.69 1.64 7.80
C GLU A 213 -11.28 0.30 8.39
N LYS A 214 -10.62 -0.53 7.58
CA LYS A 214 -10.13 -1.85 8.01
C LYS A 214 -8.62 -1.92 7.96
N VAL A 215 -8.05 -2.59 8.96
CA VAL A 215 -6.60 -2.84 9.07
C VAL A 215 -6.34 -4.33 8.97
N TYR A 216 -5.60 -4.72 7.94
CA TYR A 216 -5.19 -6.10 7.72
C TYR A 216 -3.68 -6.26 7.90
N LEU A 217 -3.28 -7.28 8.63
CA LEU A 217 -1.92 -7.78 8.68
C LEU A 217 -1.84 -9.01 7.77
N LEU A 218 -1.04 -8.91 6.70
CA LEU A 218 -0.86 -9.96 5.74
C LEU A 218 0.54 -10.56 5.92
N SER A 219 0.60 -11.84 6.18
CA SER A 219 1.84 -12.60 6.29
C SER A 219 1.94 -13.60 5.15
N PRO A 220 3.08 -13.72 4.47
CA PRO A 220 3.22 -14.69 3.38
C PRO A 220 2.97 -16.10 3.88
N LYS A 221 2.21 -16.88 3.11
CA LYS A 221 2.02 -18.29 3.39
C LYS A 221 3.34 -19.03 3.23
N ASN A 222 3.73 -19.78 4.25
CA ASN A 222 4.86 -20.67 4.16
C ASN A 222 4.50 -21.85 3.24
N ASN A 223 4.81 -21.75 1.96
CA ASN A 223 4.76 -22.90 1.06
C ASN A 223 5.94 -23.84 1.33
N PHE A 224 6.03 -24.38 2.53
CA PHE A 224 6.87 -25.55 2.81
C PHE A 224 6.14 -26.81 2.30
N SER A 225 6.16 -27.01 1.00
CA SER A 225 5.87 -28.30 0.36
C SER A 225 6.90 -28.53 -0.75
N SER A 226 8.18 -28.48 -0.43
CA SER A 226 9.15 -29.30 -1.13
C SER A 226 9.13 -30.66 -0.42
N GLU A 227 8.32 -31.59 -0.94
CA GLU A 227 8.53 -33.00 -0.66
C GLU A 227 10.01 -33.33 -0.89
N PRO A 228 10.70 -33.97 0.06
CA PRO A 228 12.03 -34.47 -0.22
C PRO A 228 11.88 -35.53 -1.33
N GLN A 229 12.45 -35.26 -2.49
CA GLN A 229 12.66 -36.30 -3.49
C GLN A 229 13.47 -37.41 -2.78
N LEU A 230 12.78 -38.49 -2.42
CA LEU A 230 13.42 -39.76 -2.02
C LEU A 230 14.26 -40.20 -3.23
N SER A 231 15.55 -39.94 -3.15
CA SER A 231 16.52 -40.52 -4.04
C SER A 231 16.49 -42.03 -3.78
N VAL A 232 15.87 -42.77 -4.69
CA VAL A 232 15.97 -44.23 -4.74
C VAL A 232 17.42 -44.55 -5.08
N LEU A 233 18.17 -44.98 -4.07
CA LEU A 233 19.49 -45.58 -4.30
C LEU A 233 19.30 -46.91 -5.02
N PRO A 234 20.05 -47.20 -6.08
CA PRO A 234 20.03 -48.52 -6.68
C PRO A 234 20.64 -49.54 -5.70
N ILE A 235 19.88 -50.58 -5.47
CA ILE A 235 20.33 -51.76 -4.71
C ILE A 235 21.31 -52.57 -5.59
N PRO A 236 22.39 -53.08 -5.02
CA PRO A 236 23.46 -53.81 -5.74
C PRO A 236 23.01 -55.16 -6.33
#